data_1d9278dc5be3b603b280b8f2ff1b52a3
#
_entry.id   1d9278dc5be3b603b280b8f2ff1b52a3
#
_cell.length_a   1.000
_cell.length_b   1.000
_cell.length_c   1.000
_cell.angle_alpha   90.00
_cell.angle_beta   90.00
_cell.angle_gamma   90.00
#
_symmetry.space_group_name_H-M   'P 1'
#
loop_
_entity.id
_entity.type
_entity.pdbx_description
1 polymer ?
#
loop_
_entity_poly.entity_id
_entity_poly.type
_entity_poly.pdbx_seq_one_letter_code
_entity_poly.pdbx_strand_id
1 'polypeptide(L)'
;MNLKMTEGKKVKKALLVIDMQNVCVGKNHATYFKYDNEILIQTVNEVIDANESNVVVYIKNIMKKNLINKLAPFKAYEGTEEVELVSNLHVISDYVFIKYEGNAFSNPKLNEFLKAHKIECVEIVGVDGGGCVALTALGAIKEGYSVILNESAIGTMFNKNKEKYFKK
;
A
#
# COMPACT_ATOMS: atom_id res chain seq x y z
N MET A 1 -45.66 -13.42 -11.85
CA MET A 1 -45.05 -12.39 -10.99
C MET A 1 -43.54 -12.49 -11.13
N ASN A 2 -42.95 -11.68 -12.01
CA ASN A 2 -41.51 -11.71 -12.25
C ASN A 2 -40.81 -10.86 -11.18
N LEU A 3 -40.19 -11.50 -10.22
CA LEU A 3 -39.22 -10.86 -9.34
C LEU A 3 -37.99 -10.46 -10.18
N LYS A 4 -37.89 -9.18 -10.56
CA LYS A 4 -36.63 -8.60 -10.98
C LYS A 4 -35.69 -8.64 -9.79
N MET A 5 -34.77 -9.59 -9.79
CA MET A 5 -33.59 -9.51 -8.92
C MET A 5 -32.83 -8.26 -9.35
N THR A 6 -32.84 -7.25 -8.50
CA THR A 6 -31.93 -6.11 -8.65
C THR A 6 -30.53 -6.65 -8.52
N GLU A 7 -29.79 -6.73 -9.61
CA GLU A 7 -28.34 -6.95 -9.55
C GLU A 7 -27.76 -5.90 -8.60
N GLY A 8 -27.25 -6.35 -7.45
CA GLY A 8 -26.61 -5.47 -6.50
C GLY A 8 -25.44 -4.74 -7.21
N LYS A 9 -25.44 -3.42 -7.16
CA LYS A 9 -24.38 -2.60 -7.76
C LYS A 9 -23.02 -3.12 -7.26
N LYS A 10 -22.21 -3.68 -8.17
CA LYS A 10 -20.87 -4.18 -7.84
C LYS A 10 -20.02 -3.00 -7.39
N VAL A 11 -19.60 -3.00 -6.12
CA VAL A 11 -18.71 -1.98 -5.55
C VAL A 11 -17.39 -1.98 -6.32
N LYS A 12 -16.99 -0.84 -6.85
CA LYS A 12 -15.69 -0.70 -7.53
C LYS A 12 -14.56 -0.64 -6.50
N LYS A 13 -13.63 -1.57 -6.63
CA LYS A 13 -12.50 -1.74 -5.72
C LYS A 13 -11.18 -1.43 -6.41
N ALA A 14 -10.25 -0.83 -5.65
CA ALA A 14 -8.83 -0.77 -6.00
C ALA A 14 -7.98 -1.49 -4.94
N LEU A 15 -6.90 -2.14 -5.38
CA LEU A 15 -5.85 -2.65 -4.51
C LEU A 15 -4.73 -1.60 -4.43
N LEU A 16 -4.34 -1.22 -3.21
CA LEU A 16 -3.17 -0.38 -2.94
C LEU A 16 -2.05 -1.25 -2.37
N VAL A 17 -0.95 -1.37 -3.10
CA VAL A 17 0.25 -2.13 -2.71
C VAL A 17 1.26 -1.14 -2.15
N ILE A 18 1.49 -1.17 -0.83
CA ILE A 18 2.22 -0.14 -0.08
C ILE A 18 3.67 -0.56 0.14
N ASP A 19 4.60 0.25 -0.35
CA ASP A 19 6.04 0.23 -0.02
C ASP A 19 6.74 -1.13 -0.18
N MET A 20 6.32 -1.93 -1.15
CA MET A 20 6.97 -3.21 -1.49
C MET A 20 8.27 -2.95 -2.29
N GLN A 21 9.16 -2.16 -1.68
CA GLN A 21 10.40 -1.64 -2.26
C GLN A 21 11.63 -2.42 -1.75
N ASN A 22 12.72 -2.38 -2.53
CA ASN A 22 13.97 -3.07 -2.18
C ASN A 22 14.50 -2.70 -0.78
N VAL A 23 14.39 -1.43 -0.37
CA VAL A 23 14.82 -0.99 0.96
C VAL A 23 14.06 -1.67 2.11
N CYS A 24 12.80 -2.03 1.90
CA CYS A 24 11.93 -2.60 2.93
C CYS A 24 11.95 -4.13 2.92
N VAL A 25 11.80 -4.74 1.75
CA VAL A 25 11.54 -6.19 1.61
C VAL A 25 12.44 -6.87 0.56
N GLY A 26 13.38 -6.15 -0.05
CA GLY A 26 14.31 -6.70 -1.01
C GLY A 26 15.35 -7.63 -0.38
N LYS A 27 16.08 -8.36 -1.22
CA LYS A 27 17.15 -9.28 -0.79
C LYS A 27 18.21 -8.57 0.07
N ASN A 28 18.54 -7.32 -0.27
CA ASN A 28 19.50 -6.48 0.42
C ASN A 28 18.80 -5.33 1.18
N HIS A 29 17.61 -5.61 1.75
CA HIS A 29 16.85 -4.61 2.49
C HIS A 29 17.65 -4.02 3.66
N ALA A 30 17.28 -2.83 4.11
CA ALA A 30 17.92 -2.21 5.26
C ALA A 30 17.70 -3.07 6.52
N THR A 31 18.74 -3.24 7.32
CA THR A 31 18.70 -4.07 8.55
C THR A 31 17.68 -3.60 9.59
N TYR A 32 17.18 -2.39 9.42
CA TYR A 32 16.07 -1.82 10.18
C TYR A 32 14.76 -2.61 10.00
N PHE A 33 14.48 -3.08 8.78
CA PHE A 33 13.27 -3.81 8.46
C PHE A 33 13.43 -5.31 8.74
N LYS A 34 12.45 -5.91 9.39
CA LYS A 34 12.48 -7.30 9.86
C LYS A 34 11.15 -7.98 9.59
N TYR A 35 10.84 -8.16 8.31
CA TYR A 35 9.69 -8.95 7.87
C TYR A 35 10.16 -10.34 7.43
N ASP A 36 9.25 -11.31 7.38
CA ASP A 36 9.46 -12.52 6.59
C ASP A 36 9.21 -12.18 5.12
N ASN A 37 10.27 -11.72 4.44
CA ASN A 37 10.15 -11.12 3.13
C ASN A 37 9.63 -12.10 2.07
N GLU A 38 10.05 -13.37 2.11
CA GLU A 38 9.65 -14.37 1.12
C GLU A 38 8.16 -14.67 1.23
N ILE A 39 7.68 -14.97 2.42
CA ILE A 39 6.26 -15.24 2.69
C ILE A 39 5.42 -13.99 2.38
N LEU A 40 5.88 -12.82 2.81
CA LEU A 40 5.16 -11.58 2.59
C LEU A 40 5.00 -11.25 1.10
N ILE A 41 6.08 -11.33 0.32
CA ILE A 41 6.03 -11.05 -1.13
C ILE A 41 5.13 -12.07 -1.83
N GLN A 42 5.24 -13.35 -1.47
CA GLN A 42 4.38 -14.40 -2.01
C GLN A 42 2.90 -14.09 -1.73
N THR A 43 2.55 -13.78 -0.48
CA THR A 43 1.16 -13.49 -0.09
C THR A 43 0.63 -12.22 -0.76
N VAL A 44 1.47 -11.18 -0.87
CA VAL A 44 1.10 -9.96 -1.61
C VAL A 44 0.84 -10.27 -3.07
N ASN A 45 1.68 -11.10 -3.72
CA ASN A 45 1.47 -11.51 -5.10
C ASN A 45 0.15 -12.28 -5.29
N GLU A 46 -0.20 -13.18 -4.37
CA GLU A 46 -1.49 -13.89 -4.40
C GLU A 46 -2.68 -12.92 -4.36
N VAL A 47 -2.57 -11.84 -3.54
CA VAL A 47 -3.62 -10.80 -3.49
C VAL A 47 -3.64 -9.96 -4.76
N ILE A 48 -2.48 -9.64 -5.34
CA ILE A 48 -2.40 -8.92 -6.62
C ILE A 48 -3.10 -9.74 -7.71
N ASP A 49 -2.78 -11.03 -7.83
CA ASP A 49 -3.36 -11.91 -8.84
C ASP A 49 -4.88 -12.06 -8.65
N ALA A 50 -5.35 -12.16 -7.42
CA ALA A 50 -6.79 -12.17 -7.10
C ALA A 50 -7.50 -10.84 -7.44
N ASN A 51 -6.75 -9.76 -7.65
CA ASN A 51 -7.25 -8.44 -8.01
C ASN A 51 -7.02 -8.06 -9.48
N GLU A 52 -6.65 -8.99 -10.36
CA GLU A 52 -6.36 -8.70 -11.79
C GLU A 52 -7.50 -8.00 -12.54
N SER A 53 -8.75 -8.23 -12.13
CA SER A 53 -9.94 -7.59 -12.69
C SER A 53 -10.27 -6.22 -12.06
N ASN A 54 -9.53 -5.80 -11.04
CA ASN A 54 -9.67 -4.53 -10.34
C ASN A 54 -8.55 -3.56 -10.72
N VAL A 55 -8.66 -2.32 -10.26
CA VAL A 55 -7.57 -1.36 -10.36
C VAL A 55 -6.50 -1.73 -9.32
N VAL A 56 -5.26 -1.96 -9.77
CA VAL A 56 -4.11 -2.23 -8.89
C VAL A 56 -3.16 -1.04 -8.95
N VAL A 57 -2.81 -0.49 -7.79
CA VAL A 57 -1.96 0.70 -7.64
C VAL A 57 -0.78 0.38 -6.75
N TYR A 58 0.41 0.75 -7.18
CA TYR A 58 1.64 0.60 -6.40
C TYR A 58 2.04 1.94 -5.80
N ILE A 59 2.34 1.94 -4.51
CA ILE A 59 2.77 3.13 -3.78
C ILE A 59 4.25 2.98 -3.41
N LYS A 60 5.05 3.97 -3.79
CA LYS A 60 6.48 4.05 -3.45
C LYS A 60 6.70 5.20 -2.48
N ASN A 61 7.40 4.92 -1.38
CA ASN A 61 7.83 5.95 -0.44
C ASN A 61 9.23 6.43 -0.82
N ILE A 62 9.39 7.74 -1.01
CA ILE A 62 10.67 8.37 -1.33
C ILE A 62 11.01 9.39 -0.24
N MET A 63 12.22 9.33 0.26
CA MET A 63 12.73 10.27 1.26
C MET A 63 13.27 11.53 0.60
N LYS A 64 12.84 12.69 1.08
CA LYS A 64 13.46 13.96 0.68
C LYS A 64 14.88 14.05 1.25
N LYS A 65 15.82 14.57 0.45
CA LYS A 65 17.21 14.82 0.90
C LYS A 65 17.24 16.03 1.82
N ASN A 66 17.12 15.81 3.13
CA ASN A 66 17.22 16.83 4.17
C ASN A 66 18.03 16.32 5.37
N LEU A 67 18.34 17.19 6.34
CA LEU A 67 19.15 16.84 7.51
C LEU A 67 18.50 15.76 8.38
N ILE A 68 17.17 15.79 8.54
CA ILE A 68 16.43 14.82 9.35
C ILE A 68 16.54 13.42 8.72
N ASN A 69 16.31 13.32 7.42
CA ASN A 69 16.37 12.05 6.69
C ASN A 69 17.80 11.50 6.56
N LYS A 70 18.84 12.34 6.71
CA LYS A 70 20.24 11.86 6.81
C LYS A 70 20.50 11.02 8.06
N LEU A 71 19.73 11.25 9.13
CA LEU A 71 19.85 10.52 10.40
C LEU A 71 18.92 9.28 10.46
N ALA A 72 18.07 9.06 9.46
CA ALA A 72 17.19 7.91 9.41
C ALA A 72 17.98 6.59 9.33
N PRO A 73 17.44 5.50 9.92
CA PRO A 73 18.12 4.19 9.97
C PRO A 73 18.20 3.50 8.60
N PHE A 74 17.53 4.05 7.59
CA PHE A 74 17.57 3.58 6.22
C PHE A 74 17.53 4.76 5.23
N LYS A 75 17.87 4.50 3.98
CA LYS A 75 17.86 5.49 2.90
C LYS A 75 16.95 5.00 1.77
N ALA A 76 16.12 5.89 1.27
CA ALA A 76 15.19 5.64 0.17
C ALA A 76 15.08 6.90 -0.69
N TYR A 77 16.17 7.23 -1.37
CA TYR A 77 16.24 8.45 -2.18
C TYR A 77 15.88 8.18 -3.63
N GLU A 78 15.25 9.16 -4.27
CA GLU A 78 14.89 9.10 -5.69
C GLU A 78 16.11 8.76 -6.57
N GLY A 79 15.90 7.88 -7.56
CA GLY A 79 16.93 7.45 -8.51
C GLY A 79 17.88 6.39 -7.96
N THR A 80 17.59 5.78 -6.82
CA THR A 80 18.37 4.67 -6.26
C THR A 80 17.60 3.36 -6.34
N GLU A 81 18.32 2.23 -6.30
CA GLU A 81 17.71 0.89 -6.36
C GLU A 81 16.83 0.61 -5.13
N GLU A 82 17.14 1.21 -4.00
CA GLU A 82 16.41 1.06 -2.75
C GLU A 82 14.93 1.43 -2.85
N VAL A 83 14.58 2.39 -3.72
CA VAL A 83 13.19 2.85 -3.91
C VAL A 83 12.43 2.08 -4.97
N GLU A 84 13.10 1.22 -5.74
CA GLU A 84 12.40 0.42 -6.73
C GLU A 84 11.61 -0.71 -6.08
N LEU A 85 10.51 -1.11 -6.73
CA LEU A 85 9.72 -2.28 -6.32
C LEU A 85 10.59 -3.53 -6.42
N VAL A 86 10.43 -4.47 -5.50
CA VAL A 86 11.20 -5.72 -5.54
C VAL A 86 10.91 -6.49 -6.81
N SER A 87 11.95 -7.07 -7.39
CA SER A 87 11.90 -7.69 -8.72
C SER A 87 10.97 -8.91 -8.83
N ASN A 88 10.67 -9.56 -7.71
CA ASN A 88 9.77 -10.71 -7.61
C ASN A 88 8.33 -10.32 -7.19
N LEU A 89 8.01 -9.02 -7.16
CA LEU A 89 6.64 -8.54 -7.02
C LEU A 89 5.93 -8.65 -8.37
N HIS A 90 4.68 -9.12 -8.37
CA HIS A 90 3.83 -9.08 -9.55
C HIS A 90 3.39 -7.63 -9.82
N VAL A 91 3.84 -7.06 -10.93
CA VAL A 91 3.46 -5.70 -11.37
C VAL A 91 2.58 -5.84 -12.60
N ILE A 92 1.25 -5.69 -12.41
CA ILE A 92 0.24 -5.94 -13.44
C ILE A 92 -0.38 -4.64 -13.99
N SER A 93 0.07 -3.49 -13.51
CA SER A 93 -0.34 -2.17 -14.01
C SER A 93 0.79 -1.16 -13.91
N ASP A 94 0.70 -0.07 -14.68
CA ASP A 94 1.63 1.06 -14.65
C ASP A 94 1.22 2.15 -13.64
N TYR A 95 0.22 1.89 -12.81
CA TYR A 95 -0.29 2.87 -11.85
C TYR A 95 0.62 2.93 -10.61
N VAL A 96 1.65 3.75 -10.68
CA VAL A 96 2.62 3.97 -9.59
C VAL A 96 2.50 5.39 -9.07
N PHE A 97 2.30 5.55 -7.75
CA PHE A 97 2.25 6.85 -7.09
C PHE A 97 3.34 6.95 -6.04
N ILE A 98 3.95 8.12 -5.98
CA ILE A 98 5.01 8.44 -5.01
C ILE A 98 4.40 9.18 -3.83
N LYS A 99 4.82 8.84 -2.63
CA LYS A 99 4.57 9.59 -1.42
C LYS A 99 5.88 9.95 -0.72
N TYR A 100 5.87 11.02 0.03
CA TYR A 100 6.98 11.50 0.85
C TYR A 100 6.67 11.41 2.35
N GLU A 101 5.49 10.94 2.70
CA GLU A 101 4.96 10.78 4.04
C GLU A 101 4.36 9.39 4.21
N GLY A 102 4.00 9.00 5.43
CA GLY A 102 3.44 7.67 5.70
C GLY A 102 2.09 7.42 5.02
N ASN A 103 1.25 8.44 4.91
CA ASN A 103 -0.07 8.35 4.26
C ASN A 103 0.04 8.51 2.74
N ALA A 104 -0.42 7.52 1.97
CA ALA A 104 -0.41 7.60 0.51
C ALA A 104 -1.33 8.72 -0.03
N PHE A 105 -2.39 9.06 0.67
CA PHE A 105 -3.29 10.16 0.31
C PHE A 105 -2.69 11.55 0.57
N SER A 106 -1.46 11.65 1.11
CA SER A 106 -0.68 12.88 1.09
C SER A 106 -0.31 13.33 -0.34
N ASN A 107 -0.32 12.40 -1.31
CA ASN A 107 -0.27 12.70 -2.72
C ASN A 107 -1.71 12.87 -3.27
N PRO A 108 -2.15 14.10 -3.59
CA PRO A 108 -3.51 14.35 -4.04
C PRO A 108 -3.85 13.65 -5.36
N LYS A 109 -2.85 13.38 -6.21
CA LYS A 109 -3.04 12.68 -7.50
C LYS A 109 -3.57 11.27 -7.32
N LEU A 110 -3.25 10.59 -6.20
CA LEU A 110 -3.82 9.28 -5.90
C LEU A 110 -5.34 9.38 -5.73
N ASN A 111 -5.80 10.34 -4.92
CA ASN A 111 -7.23 10.52 -4.68
C ASN A 111 -7.99 10.94 -5.95
N GLU A 112 -7.42 11.85 -6.74
CA GLU A 112 -7.96 12.24 -8.04
C GLU A 112 -8.10 11.03 -8.99
N PHE A 113 -7.07 10.19 -9.05
CA PHE A 113 -7.06 8.96 -9.86
C PHE A 113 -8.15 7.98 -9.41
N LEU A 114 -8.26 7.70 -8.12
CA LEU A 114 -9.27 6.79 -7.58
C LEU A 114 -10.70 7.30 -7.83
N LYS A 115 -10.93 8.60 -7.65
CA LYS A 115 -12.23 9.23 -7.95
C LYS A 115 -12.58 9.17 -9.45
N ALA A 116 -11.61 9.43 -10.32
CA ALA A 116 -11.80 9.33 -11.78
C ALA A 116 -12.19 7.90 -12.21
N HIS A 117 -11.67 6.88 -11.53
CA HIS A 117 -12.01 5.47 -11.75
C HIS A 117 -13.29 5.05 -11.00
N LYS A 118 -13.94 5.96 -10.26
CA LYS A 118 -15.17 5.70 -9.49
C LYS A 118 -14.97 4.60 -8.45
N ILE A 119 -13.79 4.56 -7.82
CA ILE A 119 -13.49 3.62 -6.75
C ILE A 119 -14.30 3.99 -5.50
N GLU A 120 -14.89 2.99 -4.87
CA GLU A 120 -15.71 3.13 -3.65
C GLU A 120 -15.06 2.41 -2.47
N CYS A 121 -14.17 1.43 -2.75
CA CYS A 121 -13.48 0.63 -1.74
C CYS A 121 -12.00 0.50 -2.10
N VAL A 122 -11.12 0.56 -1.12
CA VAL A 122 -9.70 0.24 -1.27
C VAL A 122 -9.33 -0.95 -0.39
N GLU A 123 -8.68 -1.93 -0.99
CA GLU A 123 -8.00 -3.01 -0.30
C GLU A 123 -6.53 -2.63 -0.17
N ILE A 124 -5.91 -2.83 1.00
CA ILE A 124 -4.55 -2.38 1.29
C ILE A 124 -3.69 -3.56 1.72
N VAL A 125 -2.53 -3.71 1.10
CA VAL A 125 -1.50 -4.70 1.41
C VAL A 125 -0.11 -4.05 1.44
N GLY A 126 0.90 -4.75 1.93
CA GLY A 126 2.29 -4.29 1.95
C GLY A 126 2.79 -3.94 3.35
N VAL A 127 3.63 -2.91 3.47
CA VAL A 127 4.32 -2.56 4.73
C VAL A 127 4.25 -1.07 5.07
N ASP A 128 4.34 -0.68 6.32
CA ASP A 128 4.21 -1.42 7.57
C ASP A 128 2.80 -1.30 8.13
N GLY A 129 2.28 -2.38 8.73
CA GLY A 129 0.92 -2.47 9.27
C GLY A 129 0.62 -1.46 10.38
N GLY A 130 1.62 -1.03 11.14
CA GLY A 130 1.51 0.02 12.16
C GLY A 130 2.05 1.39 11.69
N GLY A 131 2.47 1.48 10.44
CA GLY A 131 3.03 2.68 9.81
C GLY A 131 2.26 3.10 8.58
N CYS A 132 2.91 2.98 7.40
CA CYS A 132 2.36 3.46 6.13
C CYS A 132 1.01 2.84 5.76
N VAL A 133 0.79 1.55 6.03
CA VAL A 133 -0.49 0.87 5.81
C VAL A 133 -1.58 1.48 6.69
N ALA A 134 -1.33 1.60 8.01
CA ALA A 134 -2.29 2.18 8.94
C ALA A 134 -2.65 3.63 8.59
N LEU A 135 -1.64 4.46 8.31
CA LEU A 135 -1.84 5.87 7.97
C LEU A 135 -2.58 6.03 6.63
N THR A 136 -2.30 5.15 5.66
CA THR A 136 -3.02 5.15 4.38
C THR A 136 -4.48 4.71 4.55
N ALA A 137 -4.74 3.70 5.39
CA ALA A 137 -6.10 3.27 5.70
C ALA A 137 -6.93 4.38 6.34
N LEU A 138 -6.36 5.10 7.32
CA LEU A 138 -7.01 6.26 7.93
C LEU A 138 -7.21 7.40 6.92
N GLY A 139 -6.24 7.63 6.02
CA GLY A 139 -6.37 8.58 4.93
C GLY A 139 -7.51 8.21 3.99
N ALA A 140 -7.62 6.94 3.60
CA ALA A 140 -8.72 6.45 2.76
C ALA A 140 -10.09 6.67 3.40
N ILE A 141 -10.23 6.33 4.69
CA ILE A 141 -11.49 6.55 5.44
C ILE A 141 -11.85 8.04 5.45
N LYS A 142 -10.88 8.91 5.69
CA LYS A 142 -11.09 10.37 5.68
C LYS A 142 -11.55 10.89 4.31
N GLU A 143 -11.08 10.28 3.23
CA GLU A 143 -11.48 10.60 1.86
C GLU A 143 -12.81 9.96 1.43
N GLY A 144 -13.42 9.15 2.31
CA GLY A 144 -14.75 8.55 2.11
C GLY A 144 -14.75 7.15 1.50
N TYR A 145 -13.59 6.48 1.40
CA TYR A 145 -13.52 5.10 0.92
C TYR A 145 -13.85 4.09 2.01
N SER A 146 -14.50 3.00 1.63
CA SER A 146 -14.48 1.78 2.43
C SER A 146 -13.09 1.15 2.37
N VAL A 147 -12.62 0.56 3.46
CA VAL A 147 -11.27 -0.01 3.55
C VAL A 147 -11.32 -1.49 3.91
N ILE A 148 -10.55 -2.28 3.18
CA ILE A 148 -10.27 -3.69 3.48
C ILE A 148 -8.78 -3.80 3.81
N LEU A 149 -8.44 -4.36 4.97
CA LEU A 149 -7.08 -4.72 5.34
C LEU A 149 -6.92 -6.23 5.23
N ASN A 150 -6.11 -6.67 4.28
CA ASN A 150 -5.77 -8.07 4.14
C ASN A 150 -4.56 -8.40 5.03
N GLU A 151 -4.82 -8.76 6.28
CA GLU A 151 -3.77 -8.90 7.30
C GLU A 151 -2.70 -9.94 6.93
N SER A 152 -3.05 -10.99 6.18
CA SER A 152 -2.10 -12.00 5.74
C SER A 152 -1.05 -11.46 4.76
N ALA A 153 -1.39 -10.39 4.04
CA ALA A 153 -0.52 -9.70 3.07
C ALA A 153 0.00 -8.35 3.61
N ILE A 154 0.03 -8.17 4.93
CA ILE A 154 0.55 -6.97 5.59
C ILE A 154 1.68 -7.35 6.54
N GLY A 155 2.89 -6.89 6.21
CA GLY A 155 4.04 -6.98 7.11
C GLY A 155 3.95 -5.95 8.22
N THR A 156 4.07 -6.38 9.49
CA THR A 156 3.91 -5.49 10.65
C THR A 156 5.09 -5.61 11.61
N MET A 157 5.83 -4.53 11.79
CA MET A 157 6.86 -4.37 12.83
C MET A 157 6.37 -3.51 14.01
N PHE A 158 5.48 -2.56 13.74
CA PHE A 158 5.02 -1.56 14.71
C PHE A 158 3.63 -1.88 15.25
N ASN A 159 3.44 -3.07 15.84
CA ASN A 159 2.14 -3.53 16.36
C ASN A 159 1.49 -2.53 17.35
N LYS A 160 2.26 -1.91 18.23
CA LYS A 160 1.74 -0.90 19.17
C LYS A 160 1.13 0.30 18.45
N ASN A 161 1.71 0.70 17.30
CA ASN A 161 1.17 1.77 16.50
C ASN A 161 -0.10 1.31 15.76
N LYS A 162 -0.13 0.07 15.23
CA LYS A 162 -1.33 -0.53 14.65
C LYS A 162 -2.49 -0.48 15.65
N GLU A 163 -2.27 -0.92 16.87
CA GLU A 163 -3.27 -0.85 17.94
C GLU A 163 -3.73 0.58 18.23
N LYS A 164 -2.82 1.54 18.24
CA LYS A 164 -3.13 2.96 18.46
C LYS A 164 -4.05 3.53 17.36
N TYR A 165 -3.82 3.16 16.10
CA TYR A 165 -4.57 3.70 14.97
C TYR A 165 -5.92 3.01 14.76
N PHE A 166 -6.06 1.71 15.08
CA PHE A 166 -7.25 0.92 14.80
C PHE A 166 -8.10 0.56 16.03
N LYS A 167 -7.68 0.97 17.23
CA LYS A 167 -8.52 0.90 18.44
C LYS A 167 -9.45 2.11 18.54
N LYS A 168 -10.37 2.23 17.63
CA LYS A 168 -11.48 3.20 17.80
C LYS A 168 -12.79 2.57 17.37
#